data_cbd636275c2f69bc12eba7a3a95427f7
#
_entry.id   cbd636275c2f69bc12eba7a3a95427f7
#
_cell.length_a   1.000
_cell.length_b   1.000
_cell.length_c   1.000
_cell.angle_alpha   90.00
_cell.angle_beta   90.00
_cell.angle_gamma   90.00
#
_symmetry.space_group_name_H-M   'P 1'
#
loop_
_entity.id
_entity.type
_entity.pdbx_description
1 polymer ?
#
loop_
_entity_poly.entity_id
_entity_poly.type
_entity_poly.pdbx_seq_one_letter_code
_entity_poly.pdbx_strand_id
1 'polypeptide(L)'
;MRRFNSDDERQSCITLQLMAGGPIAVADEYNTIGYETGENSYSESFYSAARAAHNVSFYQNEELLELNKDKFVGKPLSNNISTTRNGAGIEIAEDANSQVWYGQMSNGDYIVALFNRENIEQERGVELSALGISGSMKVRDLWTHTDEGEVTKVSAKLAPHACKVVRLSKPE
;
A
#
# COMPACT_ATOMS: atom_id res chain seq x y z
N MET A 1 -13.71 1.51 -3.47
CA MET A 1 -13.17 0.51 -4.46
C MET A 1 -13.61 0.79 -5.90
N ARG A 2 -14.84 1.26 -6.16
CA ARG A 2 -15.37 1.47 -7.52
C ARG A 2 -14.60 2.48 -8.38
N ARG A 3 -13.91 3.45 -7.78
CA ARG A 3 -13.21 4.54 -8.49
C ARG A 3 -11.79 4.21 -8.93
N PHE A 4 -11.25 3.08 -8.50
CA PHE A 4 -9.91 2.66 -8.88
C PHE A 4 -9.95 1.87 -10.19
N ASN A 5 -8.96 2.08 -11.04
CA ASN A 5 -8.86 1.42 -12.34
C ASN A 5 -8.25 0.02 -12.25
N SER A 6 -7.46 -0.24 -11.19
CA SER A 6 -6.77 -1.51 -10.99
C SER A 6 -6.73 -1.93 -9.52
N ASP A 7 -6.33 -3.17 -9.28
CA ASP A 7 -6.08 -3.69 -7.94
C ASP A 7 -4.81 -3.06 -7.34
N ASP A 8 -3.83 -2.74 -8.18
CA ASP A 8 -2.62 -2.03 -7.76
C ASP A 8 -2.94 -0.67 -7.14
N GLU A 9 -3.84 0.12 -7.77
CA GLU A 9 -4.31 1.39 -7.20
C GLU A 9 -5.03 1.20 -5.87
N ARG A 10 -5.84 0.13 -5.73
CA ARG A 10 -6.55 -0.19 -4.48
C ARG A 10 -5.58 -0.53 -3.37
N GLN A 11 -4.63 -1.42 -3.65
CA GLN A 11 -3.59 -1.82 -2.71
C GLN A 11 -2.75 -0.62 -2.28
N SER A 12 -2.31 0.21 -3.23
CA SER A 12 -1.53 1.40 -2.95
C SER A 12 -2.28 2.40 -2.07
N CYS A 13 -3.56 2.63 -2.33
CA CYS A 13 -4.38 3.53 -1.54
C CYS A 13 -4.54 3.04 -0.10
N ILE A 14 -4.87 1.77 0.11
CA ILE A 14 -5.01 1.16 1.44
C ILE A 14 -3.67 1.19 2.17
N THR A 15 -2.59 0.78 1.49
CA THR A 15 -1.25 0.79 2.08
C THR A 15 -0.86 2.18 2.54
N LEU A 16 -1.09 3.21 1.71
CA LEU A 16 -0.74 4.58 2.07
C LEU A 16 -1.53 5.09 3.28
N GLN A 17 -2.83 4.77 3.37
CA GLN A 17 -3.65 5.13 4.53
C GLN A 17 -3.10 4.50 5.81
N LEU A 18 -2.72 3.23 5.76
CA LEU A 18 -2.13 2.51 6.89
C LEU A 18 -0.75 3.07 7.27
N MET A 19 0.11 3.33 6.27
CA MET A 19 1.42 3.92 6.50
C MET A 19 1.32 5.31 7.14
N ALA A 20 0.30 6.08 6.81
CA ALA A 20 0.05 7.40 7.41
C ALA A 20 -0.59 7.33 8.81
N GLY A 21 -0.84 6.14 9.35
CA GLY A 21 -1.48 5.95 10.65
C GLY A 21 -2.98 6.27 10.65
N GLY A 22 -3.58 6.39 9.48
CA GLY A 22 -5.00 6.63 9.31
C GLY A 22 -5.84 5.35 9.44
N PRO A 23 -7.14 5.47 9.76
CA PRO A 23 -8.05 4.36 9.65
C PRO A 23 -8.28 4.00 8.18
N ILE A 24 -8.52 2.71 7.90
CA ILE A 24 -9.03 2.33 6.59
C ILE A 24 -10.48 2.83 6.49
N ALA A 25 -10.69 3.83 5.65
CA ALA A 25 -12.02 4.35 5.39
C ALA A 25 -12.72 3.53 4.31
N VAL A 26 -13.78 2.83 4.70
CA VAL A 26 -14.64 2.11 3.77
C VAL A 26 -15.78 3.04 3.37
N ALA A 27 -15.69 3.61 2.19
CA ALA A 27 -16.69 4.52 1.62
C ALA A 27 -17.39 3.91 0.38
N ASP A 28 -17.39 2.59 0.29
CA ASP A 28 -18.07 1.86 -0.77
C ASP A 28 -19.56 1.75 -0.47
N GLU A 29 -20.37 1.79 -1.51
CA GLU A 29 -21.79 1.52 -1.38
C GLU A 29 -22.04 0.07 -0.92
N TYR A 30 -23.05 -0.15 -0.11
CA TYR A 30 -23.38 -1.47 0.45
C TYR A 30 -23.43 -2.58 -0.61
N ASN A 31 -24.01 -2.31 -1.75
CA ASN A 31 -24.15 -3.24 -2.86
C ASN A 31 -22.85 -3.53 -3.63
N THR A 32 -21.76 -2.83 -3.35
CA THR A 32 -20.43 -3.11 -3.91
C THR A 32 -19.53 -3.93 -3.02
N ILE A 33 -19.85 -4.04 -1.72
CA ILE A 33 -19.10 -4.78 -0.72
C ILE A 33 -19.95 -5.81 0.04
N GLY A 34 -21.27 -5.61 0.11
CA GLY A 34 -22.22 -6.47 0.80
C GLY A 34 -23.32 -6.98 -0.11
N TYR A 35 -23.03 -7.13 -1.41
CA TYR A 35 -24.03 -7.52 -2.40
C TYR A 35 -24.66 -8.88 -2.08
N GLU A 36 -25.91 -8.85 -1.70
CA GLU A 36 -26.80 -9.99 -1.69
C GLU A 36 -27.72 -9.87 -2.88
N THR A 37 -27.45 -10.68 -3.87
CA THR A 37 -28.27 -11.01 -5.05
C THR A 37 -29.49 -10.15 -5.38
N GLY A 38 -29.47 -9.54 -6.53
CA GLY A 38 -30.54 -9.70 -7.53
C GLY A 38 -31.51 -8.58 -7.72
N GLU A 39 -31.53 -7.47 -7.03
CA GLU A 39 -32.49 -6.40 -7.31
C GLU A 39 -31.87 -5.00 -7.36
N ASN A 40 -30.92 -4.83 -8.27
CA ASN A 40 -30.37 -3.51 -8.52
C ASN A 40 -30.61 -3.10 -9.98
N SER A 41 -31.17 -1.91 -10.17
CA SER A 41 -31.40 -1.28 -11.48
C SER A 41 -30.10 -0.93 -12.23
N TYR A 42 -28.94 -1.27 -11.69
CA TYR A 42 -27.64 -1.11 -12.32
C TYR A 42 -27.19 -2.44 -12.94
N SER A 43 -26.52 -2.38 -14.09
CA SER A 43 -26.11 -3.57 -14.82
C SER A 43 -25.32 -4.56 -13.94
N GLU A 44 -25.63 -5.84 -14.04
CA GLU A 44 -24.97 -6.94 -13.30
C GLU A 44 -23.43 -6.94 -13.42
N SER A 45 -22.88 -6.33 -14.47
CA SER A 45 -21.43 -6.18 -14.66
C SER A 45 -20.75 -5.33 -13.59
N PHE A 46 -21.48 -4.44 -12.92
CA PHE A 46 -20.94 -3.58 -11.85
C PHE A 46 -21.21 -4.13 -10.46
N TYR A 47 -22.24 -4.94 -10.28
CA TYR A 47 -22.70 -5.44 -8.99
C TYR A 47 -22.92 -6.94 -9.07
N SER A 48 -21.91 -7.70 -8.73
CA SER A 48 -22.00 -9.16 -8.60
C SER A 48 -21.44 -9.61 -7.27
N ALA A 49 -21.92 -10.76 -6.77
CA ALA A 49 -21.39 -11.36 -5.53
C ALA A 49 -19.87 -11.60 -5.59
N ALA A 50 -19.36 -12.03 -6.76
CA ALA A 50 -17.93 -12.25 -6.95
C ALA A 50 -17.13 -10.92 -6.86
N ARG A 51 -17.66 -9.84 -7.43
CA ARG A 51 -17.02 -8.53 -7.36
C ARG A 51 -17.08 -7.94 -5.95
N ALA A 52 -18.19 -8.12 -5.24
CA ALA A 52 -18.30 -7.71 -3.84
C ALA A 52 -17.29 -8.46 -2.98
N ALA A 53 -17.20 -9.79 -3.11
CA ALA A 53 -16.21 -10.60 -2.41
C ALA A 53 -14.76 -10.15 -2.71
N HIS A 54 -14.45 -9.88 -3.98
CA HIS A 54 -13.15 -9.34 -4.38
C HIS A 54 -12.87 -7.98 -3.73
N ASN A 55 -13.82 -7.05 -3.74
CA ASN A 55 -13.65 -5.74 -3.10
C ASN A 55 -13.46 -5.87 -1.58
N VAL A 56 -14.19 -6.77 -0.93
CA VAL A 56 -14.09 -7.02 0.52
C VAL A 56 -12.71 -7.58 0.88
N SER A 57 -12.12 -8.43 0.04
CA SER A 57 -10.81 -9.05 0.33
C SER A 57 -9.70 -8.04 0.60
N PHE A 58 -9.74 -6.86 -0.03
CA PHE A 58 -8.77 -5.79 0.25
C PHE A 58 -8.86 -5.23 1.67
N TYR A 59 -10.05 -5.29 2.29
CA TYR A 59 -10.28 -4.82 3.66
C TYR A 59 -10.08 -5.91 4.71
N GLN A 60 -9.93 -7.16 4.30
CA GLN A 60 -9.82 -8.32 5.19
C GLN A 60 -8.39 -8.84 5.35
N ASN A 61 -7.40 -8.12 4.83
CA ASN A 61 -5.99 -8.48 5.00
C ASN A 61 -5.58 -8.28 6.46
N GLU A 62 -5.56 -9.37 7.23
CA GLU A 62 -5.30 -9.33 8.68
C GLU A 62 -3.91 -8.81 9.01
N GLU A 63 -2.89 -9.14 8.21
CA GLU A 63 -1.52 -8.69 8.43
C GLU A 63 -1.39 -7.16 8.27
N LEU A 64 -2.12 -6.58 7.32
CA LEU A 64 -2.20 -5.13 7.18
C LEU A 64 -3.05 -4.48 8.29
N LEU A 65 -4.14 -5.12 8.70
CA LEU A 65 -4.98 -4.62 9.80
C LEU A 65 -4.24 -4.61 11.15
N GLU A 66 -3.20 -5.43 11.32
CA GLU A 66 -2.34 -5.38 12.50
C GLU A 66 -1.65 -4.02 12.67
N LEU A 67 -1.34 -3.31 11.59
CA LEU A 67 -0.77 -1.97 11.66
C LEU A 67 -1.71 -1.00 12.39
N ASN A 68 -3.02 -1.07 12.09
CA ASN A 68 -4.01 -0.27 12.81
C ASN A 68 -4.12 -0.66 14.29
N LYS A 69 -4.10 -1.96 14.60
CA LYS A 69 -4.16 -2.45 15.99
C LYS A 69 -2.93 -1.99 16.78
N ASP A 70 -1.77 -1.97 16.14
CA ASP A 70 -0.51 -1.49 16.73
C ASP A 70 -0.44 0.04 16.89
N LYS A 71 -1.38 0.78 16.30
CA LYS A 71 -1.34 2.25 16.17
C LYS A 71 -0.09 2.73 15.42
N PHE A 72 0.35 1.92 14.47
CA PHE A 72 1.51 2.21 13.66
C PHE A 72 1.35 3.53 12.91
N VAL A 73 2.43 4.32 12.86
CA VAL A 73 2.54 5.53 12.04
C VAL A 73 3.88 5.52 11.35
N GLY A 74 3.86 5.43 10.04
CA GLY A 74 5.04 5.56 9.19
C GLY A 74 5.27 6.99 8.74
N LYS A 75 6.39 7.18 8.07
CA LYS A 75 6.77 8.45 7.44
C LYS A 75 7.47 8.20 6.11
N PRO A 76 7.43 9.15 5.17
CA PRO A 76 8.23 9.05 3.96
C PRO A 76 9.73 9.20 4.29
N LEU A 77 10.58 8.59 3.49
CA LEU A 77 12.04 8.71 3.60
C LEU A 77 12.50 10.13 3.24
N SER A 78 11.78 10.80 2.35
CA SER A 78 11.99 12.20 1.97
C SER A 78 10.67 12.93 1.84
N ASN A 79 10.67 14.22 2.17
CA ASN A 79 9.55 15.13 1.96
C ASN A 79 9.78 16.07 0.77
N ASN A 80 10.70 15.74 -0.13
CA ASN A 80 10.99 16.54 -1.32
C ASN A 80 9.87 16.37 -2.36
N ILE A 81 8.79 17.08 -2.12
CA ILE A 81 7.64 17.18 -3.03
C ILE A 81 7.54 18.63 -3.45
N SER A 82 7.65 18.90 -4.76
CA SER A 82 7.38 20.21 -5.32
C SER A 82 6.09 20.20 -6.12
N THR A 83 5.32 21.26 -5.98
CA THR A 83 4.10 21.46 -6.76
C THR A 83 4.25 22.71 -7.61
N THR A 84 4.05 22.57 -8.91
CA THR A 84 4.03 23.69 -9.85
C THR A 84 2.63 23.83 -10.43
N ARG A 85 2.03 24.99 -10.28
CA ARG A 85 0.75 25.30 -10.93
C ARG A 85 1.06 25.98 -12.28
N ASN A 86 0.62 25.37 -13.35
CA ASN A 86 0.67 25.96 -14.70
C ASN A 86 -0.74 26.08 -15.29
N GLY A 87 -0.87 26.62 -16.48
CA GLY A 87 -2.16 26.81 -17.14
C GLY A 87 -2.92 25.51 -17.45
N ALA A 88 -2.27 24.36 -17.37
CA ALA A 88 -2.85 23.03 -17.57
C ALA A 88 -3.27 22.34 -16.27
N GLY A 89 -2.89 22.90 -15.09
CA GLY A 89 -3.24 22.29 -13.80
C GLY A 89 -2.13 22.38 -12.75
N ILE A 90 -2.09 21.39 -11.88
CA ILE A 90 -1.05 21.23 -10.86
C ILE A 90 -0.13 20.09 -11.29
N GLU A 91 1.13 20.38 -11.47
CA GLU A 91 2.17 19.39 -11.66
C GLU A 91 2.85 19.11 -10.32
N ILE A 92 2.96 17.85 -9.95
CA ILE A 92 3.61 17.39 -8.73
C ILE A 92 4.89 16.65 -9.14
N ALA A 93 6.03 17.16 -8.74
CA ALA A 93 7.30 16.47 -8.88
C ALA A 93 7.72 15.92 -7.51
N GLU A 94 7.93 14.62 -7.45
CA GLU A 94 8.35 13.89 -6.25
C GLU A 94 9.69 13.21 -6.51
N ASP A 95 10.59 13.21 -5.54
CA ASP A 95 11.76 12.36 -5.65
C ASP A 95 11.41 10.89 -5.34
N ALA A 96 12.24 9.95 -5.76
CA ALA A 96 11.99 8.53 -5.56
C ALA A 96 11.92 8.16 -4.06
N ASN A 97 12.56 8.89 -3.18
CA ASN A 97 12.56 8.65 -1.74
C ASN A 97 11.27 9.11 -1.06
N SER A 98 10.53 10.05 -1.65
CA SER A 98 9.19 10.43 -1.15
C SER A 98 8.17 9.31 -1.34
N GLN A 99 8.44 8.38 -2.24
CA GLN A 99 7.62 7.20 -2.54
C GLN A 99 8.05 5.96 -1.72
N VAL A 100 9.03 6.11 -0.83
CA VAL A 100 9.44 5.10 0.15
C VAL A 100 8.95 5.54 1.52
N TRP A 101 8.13 4.72 2.16
CA TRP A 101 7.59 4.97 3.49
C TRP A 101 8.06 3.89 4.45
N TYR A 102 8.33 4.25 5.70
CA TYR A 102 8.76 3.31 6.71
C TYR A 102 8.37 3.75 8.12
N GLY A 103 8.36 2.81 9.04
CA GLY A 103 8.14 3.05 10.47
C GLY A 103 8.43 1.80 11.28
N GLN A 104 8.43 1.93 12.59
CA GLN A 104 8.66 0.82 13.52
C GLN A 104 7.38 0.51 14.28
N MET A 105 7.04 -0.75 14.38
CA MET A 105 5.94 -1.26 15.20
C MET A 105 6.34 -1.33 16.68
N SER A 106 5.36 -1.43 17.56
CA SER A 106 5.56 -1.53 19.01
C SER A 106 6.37 -2.76 19.44
N ASN A 107 6.33 -3.84 18.67
CA ASN A 107 7.12 -5.06 18.91
C ASN A 107 8.57 -4.98 18.40
N GLY A 108 8.96 -3.87 17.77
CA GLY A 108 10.29 -3.64 17.22
C GLY A 108 10.49 -4.02 15.76
N ASP A 109 9.51 -4.63 15.12
CA ASP A 109 9.53 -4.87 13.67
C ASP A 109 9.42 -3.56 12.90
N TYR A 110 9.88 -3.54 11.65
CA TYR A 110 9.73 -2.40 10.77
C TYR A 110 8.75 -2.73 9.66
N ILE A 111 8.00 -1.72 9.25
CA ILE A 111 7.18 -1.77 8.03
C ILE A 111 7.83 -0.84 7.01
N VAL A 112 8.00 -1.36 5.80
CA VAL A 112 8.51 -0.60 4.65
C VAL A 112 7.53 -0.74 3.51
N ALA A 113 7.12 0.39 2.94
CA ALA A 113 6.28 0.44 1.76
C ALA A 113 6.98 1.20 0.63
N LEU A 114 7.00 0.58 -0.54
CA LEU A 114 7.50 1.16 -1.79
C LEU A 114 6.29 1.46 -2.67
N PHE A 115 6.21 2.66 -3.20
CA PHE A 115 5.13 3.07 -4.09
C PHE A 115 5.67 3.43 -5.47
N ASN A 116 4.92 3.12 -6.50
CA ASN A 116 5.11 3.68 -7.83
C ASN A 116 3.90 4.57 -8.15
N ARG A 117 4.08 5.87 -8.12
CA ARG A 117 3.02 6.86 -8.43
C ARG A 117 3.02 7.29 -9.90
N GLU A 118 3.92 6.72 -10.69
CA GLU A 118 4.06 7.01 -12.10
C GLU A 118 3.11 6.17 -12.97
N ASN A 119 2.89 6.65 -14.20
CA ASN A 119 2.11 5.94 -15.22
C ASN A 119 2.92 4.89 -16.01
N ILE A 120 4.16 4.65 -15.60
CA ILE A 120 5.08 3.66 -16.19
C ILE A 120 5.66 2.78 -15.10
N GLU A 121 6.13 1.61 -15.48
CA GLU A 121 6.81 0.70 -14.57
C GLU A 121 8.09 1.34 -14.02
N GLN A 122 8.34 1.17 -12.73
CA GLN A 122 9.48 1.73 -12.03
C GLN A 122 10.14 0.70 -11.12
N GLU A 123 11.44 0.75 -11.03
CA GLU A 123 12.16 0.09 -9.96
C GLU A 123 12.21 1.02 -8.74
N ARG A 124 11.85 0.48 -7.57
CA ARG A 124 11.90 1.18 -6.28
C ARG A 124 12.66 0.33 -5.28
N GLY A 125 13.39 0.97 -4.39
CA GLY A 125 14.09 0.25 -3.33
C GLY A 125 14.74 1.17 -2.33
N VAL A 126 15.14 0.58 -1.20
CA VAL A 126 15.81 1.26 -0.10
C VAL A 126 16.76 0.30 0.60
N GLU A 127 17.99 0.75 0.83
CA GLU A 127 18.93 0.04 1.70
C GLU A 127 18.45 0.16 3.15
N LEU A 128 18.52 -0.93 3.92
CA LEU A 128 18.09 -0.91 5.33
C LEU A 128 18.90 0.08 6.15
N SER A 129 20.18 0.28 5.81
CA SER A 129 21.05 1.27 6.45
C SER A 129 20.54 2.71 6.30
N ALA A 130 19.86 3.04 5.19
CA ALA A 130 19.25 4.35 5.00
C ALA A 130 18.03 4.57 5.93
N LEU A 131 17.46 3.48 6.45
CA LEU A 131 16.37 3.52 7.44
C LEU A 131 16.90 3.47 8.89
N GLY A 132 18.22 3.43 9.08
CA GLY A 132 18.86 3.27 10.38
C GLY A 132 18.86 1.82 10.90
N ILE A 133 18.57 0.85 10.03
CA ILE A 133 18.54 -0.57 10.38
C ILE A 133 19.89 -1.19 10.01
N SER A 134 20.54 -1.83 10.98
CA SER A 134 21.83 -2.49 10.78
C SER A 134 21.65 -3.99 10.56
N GLY A 135 22.42 -4.54 9.64
CA GLY A 135 22.41 -5.98 9.33
C GLY A 135 21.28 -6.38 8.37
N SER A 136 21.04 -7.68 8.29
CA SER A 136 19.94 -8.25 7.50
C SER A 136 18.67 -8.35 8.34
N MET A 137 17.52 -8.35 7.66
CA MET A 137 16.21 -8.57 8.26
C MET A 137 15.45 -9.62 7.47
N LYS A 138 14.67 -10.46 8.15
CA LYS A 138 13.68 -11.33 7.51
C LYS A 138 12.58 -10.46 6.91
N VAL A 139 12.13 -10.82 5.72
CA VAL A 139 11.12 -10.06 4.95
C VAL A 139 9.87 -10.89 4.75
N ARG A 140 8.73 -10.31 5.08
CA ARG A 140 7.41 -10.84 4.75
C ARG A 140 6.63 -9.81 3.96
N ASP A 141 6.20 -10.19 2.78
CA ASP A 141 5.29 -9.37 1.95
C ASP A 141 3.86 -9.47 2.50
N LEU A 142 3.27 -8.33 2.83
CA LEU A 142 1.98 -8.27 3.52
C LEU A 142 0.77 -8.37 2.59
N TRP A 143 0.94 -8.15 1.28
CA TRP A 143 -0.13 -8.38 0.31
C TRP A 143 -0.18 -9.81 -0.20
N THR A 144 0.97 -10.39 -0.47
CA THR A 144 1.07 -11.77 -0.99
C THR A 144 1.17 -12.82 0.11
N HIS A 145 1.38 -12.41 1.36
CA HIS A 145 1.57 -13.28 2.53
C HIS A 145 2.76 -14.25 2.35
N THR A 146 3.83 -13.79 1.69
CA THR A 146 4.99 -14.61 1.38
C THR A 146 6.24 -14.15 2.13
N ASP A 147 7.03 -15.11 2.61
CA ASP A 147 8.34 -14.86 3.20
C ASP A 147 9.39 -14.81 2.08
N GLU A 148 10.17 -13.75 2.03
CA GLU A 148 11.16 -13.49 0.97
C GLU A 148 12.61 -13.73 1.44
N GLY A 149 12.79 -14.31 2.62
CA GLY A 149 14.11 -14.57 3.20
C GLY A 149 14.72 -13.35 3.88
N GLU A 150 16.06 -13.33 3.98
CA GLU A 150 16.78 -12.25 4.63
C GLU A 150 17.41 -11.32 3.60
N VAL A 151 17.31 -10.02 3.85
CA VAL A 151 17.84 -9.00 2.96
C VAL A 151 18.49 -7.85 3.74
N THR A 152 19.36 -7.10 3.06
CA THR A 152 19.88 -5.80 3.50
C THR A 152 19.28 -4.63 2.70
N LYS A 153 18.46 -4.95 1.70
CA LYS A 153 17.78 -3.99 0.82
C LYS A 153 16.38 -4.49 0.50
N VAL A 154 15.39 -3.63 0.63
CA VAL A 154 14.06 -3.89 0.08
C VAL A 154 13.98 -3.26 -1.30
N SER A 155 13.59 -4.05 -2.31
CA SER A 155 13.41 -3.54 -3.68
C SER A 155 12.31 -4.29 -4.39
N ALA A 156 11.69 -3.61 -5.36
CA ALA A 156 10.68 -4.19 -6.24
C ALA A 156 10.63 -3.45 -7.57
N LYS A 157 10.28 -4.19 -8.60
CA LYS A 157 9.86 -3.67 -9.89
C LYS A 157 8.34 -3.54 -9.85
N LEU A 158 7.85 -2.31 -9.85
CA LEU A 158 6.46 -2.00 -9.62
C LEU A 158 5.79 -1.54 -10.92
N ALA A 159 4.67 -2.16 -11.25
CA ALA A 159 3.79 -1.68 -12.31
C ALA A 159 3.29 -0.25 -12.02
N PRO A 160 2.71 0.45 -13.00
CA PRO A 160 2.08 1.75 -12.76
C PRO A 160 1.10 1.71 -11.59
N HIS A 161 1.24 2.64 -10.66
CA HIS A 161 0.40 2.80 -9.47
C HIS A 161 0.42 1.63 -8.47
N ALA A 162 1.32 0.66 -8.65
CA ALA A 162 1.50 -0.46 -7.73
C ALA A 162 2.29 -0.05 -6.47
N CYS A 163 2.16 -0.87 -5.44
CA CYS A 163 2.98 -0.80 -4.24
C CYS A 163 3.51 -2.18 -3.85
N LYS A 164 4.54 -2.17 -3.01
CA LYS A 164 4.98 -3.32 -2.23
C LYS A 164 5.05 -2.88 -0.77
N VAL A 165 4.49 -3.66 0.14
CA VAL A 165 4.61 -3.41 1.57
C VAL A 165 5.11 -4.66 2.27
N VAL A 166 6.16 -4.50 3.05
CA VAL A 166 6.81 -5.60 3.75
C VAL A 166 6.98 -5.32 5.24
N ARG A 167 6.91 -6.38 6.02
CA ARG A 167 7.32 -6.41 7.42
C ARG A 167 8.72 -6.96 7.51
N LEU A 168 9.55 -6.27 8.25
CA LEU A 168 10.94 -6.63 8.51
C LEU A 168 11.06 -7.05 9.97
N SER A 169 11.51 -8.27 10.23
CA SER A 169 11.77 -8.79 11.57
C SER A 169 13.23 -9.21 11.72
N LYS A 170 13.74 -9.23 12.95
CA LYS A 170 15.10 -9.67 13.19
C LYS A 170 15.26 -11.16 12.84
N PRO A 171 16.39 -11.55 12.26
CA PRO A 171 16.77 -12.96 12.20
C PRO A 171 16.81 -13.55 13.61
N GLU A 172 16.44 -14.83 13.73
CA GLU A 172 16.58 -15.59 14.99
C GLU A 172 18.04 -15.89 15.26
#